data_3f726a2394aabc1cc9e5327ad4ea1666
#
_entry.id   3f726a2394aabc1cc9e5327ad4ea1666
#
_cell.length_a   1.000
_cell.length_b   1.000
_cell.length_c   1.000
_cell.angle_alpha   90.00
_cell.angle_beta   90.00
_cell.angle_gamma   90.00
#
_symmetry.space_group_name_H-M   'P 1'
#
loop_
_entity.id
_entity.type
_entity.pdbx_description
1 polymer ?
#
loop_
_entity_poly.entity_id
_entity_poly.type
_entity_poly.pdbx_seq_one_letter_code
_entity_poly.pdbx_strand_id
1 'polypeptide(L)'
;MSHASACQFPPRLTGLPDDPIFQMLCDTSRAEQVEQLKPAQMELELTTKCAASCRFCCASSTSARTEEMPLESVKRVIEEAHDLGVKAVTWMGGDPQLYPHIRDLFELATNLGIVMQMPTSGLFSKKHIELFNEYQDNLFLGVHLDTIDPGAYAELHRKPHTRRGRMDGFKRLLDSGYPPYKTWGLITMTAPSLRTIEQTLDWFYDEMRAIFVCLMVFKGEGFGKETAHLEPSTTDVARAIKYRASKMGEHWLRLGASEASIYYCRTTFCVDVNGRAHPCLAIRDYLKTESVFEQGLKHVVEKHRDKLFFNFTPKGMCGDCANNDLCFGCRASALYYTGDITASDPKCWLNPEAVEYYRK
;
A
#
# COMPACT_ATOMS: atom_id res chain seq x y z
N MET A 1 23.04 14.80 -12.09
CA MET A 1 22.16 15.54 -11.16
C MET A 1 21.81 14.60 -10.04
N SER A 2 22.06 14.96 -8.78
CA SER A 2 21.88 14.01 -7.67
C SER A 2 20.39 13.72 -7.46
N HIS A 3 19.98 12.47 -7.58
CA HIS A 3 18.61 12.01 -7.35
C HIS A 3 18.07 12.28 -5.92
N ALA A 4 18.94 12.71 -5.02
CA ALA A 4 18.62 12.96 -3.60
C ALA A 4 17.59 14.09 -3.36
N SER A 5 17.32 14.96 -4.34
CA SER A 5 16.40 16.10 -4.13
C SER A 5 14.91 15.77 -4.35
N ALA A 6 14.61 14.61 -4.93
CA ALA A 6 13.23 14.27 -5.31
C ALA A 6 12.38 13.73 -4.14
N CYS A 7 13.04 13.25 -3.08
CA CYS A 7 12.40 12.58 -1.96
C CYS A 7 12.67 13.30 -0.63
N GLN A 8 12.59 14.62 -0.64
CA GLN A 8 12.75 15.40 0.60
C GLN A 8 11.43 15.47 1.37
N PHE A 9 11.51 15.32 2.68
CA PHE A 9 10.37 15.51 3.57
C PHE A 9 9.79 16.91 3.43
N PRO A 10 8.48 17.06 3.53
CA PRO A 10 7.87 18.37 3.67
C PRO A 10 8.45 19.11 4.87
N PRO A 11 8.56 20.46 4.84
CA PRO A 11 9.22 21.23 5.88
C PRO A 11 8.73 20.95 7.31
N ARG A 12 7.46 20.61 7.49
CA ARG A 12 6.86 20.26 8.78
C ARG A 12 7.35 18.93 9.37
N LEU A 13 7.96 18.08 8.54
CA LEU A 13 8.50 16.77 8.93
C LEU A 13 10.04 16.78 9.00
N THR A 14 10.68 17.93 8.70
CA THR A 14 12.13 18.10 8.84
C THR A 14 12.52 17.94 10.30
N GLY A 15 13.51 17.13 10.57
CA GLY A 15 13.97 16.85 11.95
C GLY A 15 13.36 15.59 12.58
N LEU A 16 12.44 14.91 11.91
CA LEU A 16 12.08 13.54 12.29
C LEU A 16 13.23 12.59 11.96
N PRO A 17 13.42 11.51 12.76
CA PRO A 17 14.37 10.46 12.43
C PRO A 17 14.03 9.84 11.07
N ASP A 18 15.00 9.15 10.47
CA ASP A 18 14.82 8.45 9.19
C ASP A 18 13.46 7.75 9.13
N ASP A 19 12.63 8.19 8.18
CA ASP A 19 11.27 7.66 8.00
C ASP A 19 11.31 6.45 7.05
N PRO A 20 11.15 5.22 7.57
CA PRO A 20 11.19 4.03 6.73
C PRO A 20 10.10 3.97 5.67
N ILE A 21 8.94 4.60 5.92
CA ILE A 21 7.83 4.62 4.93
C ILE A 21 8.21 5.53 3.76
N PHE A 22 8.76 6.69 4.06
CA PHE A 22 9.21 7.62 3.05
C PHE A 22 10.39 7.04 2.24
N GLN A 23 11.41 6.53 2.94
CA GLN A 23 12.54 5.85 2.33
C GLN A 23 12.10 4.67 1.47
N MET A 24 11.11 3.90 1.92
CA MET A 24 10.56 2.79 1.18
C MET A 24 10.02 3.20 -0.20
N LEU A 25 9.33 4.34 -0.29
CA LEU A 25 8.75 4.78 -1.57
C LEU A 25 9.78 5.41 -2.50
N CYS A 26 10.72 6.16 -1.95
CA CYS A 26 11.62 7.03 -2.69
C CYS A 26 13.11 6.75 -2.43
N ASP A 27 13.43 5.60 -1.85
CA ASP A 27 14.80 5.25 -1.47
C ASP A 27 15.68 4.94 -2.68
N THR A 28 16.36 5.98 -3.17
CA THR A 28 17.30 5.84 -4.29
C THR A 28 18.52 4.98 -3.97
N SER A 29 18.78 4.69 -2.68
CA SER A 29 19.82 3.73 -2.28
C SER A 29 19.50 2.30 -2.76
N ARG A 30 18.24 2.03 -3.14
CA ARG A 30 17.81 0.76 -3.74
C ARG A 30 18.10 0.64 -5.23
N ALA A 31 18.82 1.58 -5.85
CA ALA A 31 19.16 1.51 -7.28
C ALA A 31 19.83 0.19 -7.64
N GLU A 32 20.76 -0.28 -6.80
CA GLU A 32 21.43 -1.56 -7.01
C GLU A 32 20.46 -2.76 -6.95
N GLN A 33 19.51 -2.77 -5.99
CA GLN A 33 18.50 -3.82 -5.91
C GLN A 33 17.58 -3.80 -7.13
N VAL A 34 17.23 -2.61 -7.64
CA VAL A 34 16.43 -2.47 -8.87
C VAL A 34 17.18 -3.06 -10.07
N GLU A 35 18.47 -2.76 -10.23
CA GLU A 35 19.29 -3.28 -11.32
C GLU A 35 19.48 -4.80 -11.22
N GLN A 36 19.72 -5.31 -10.01
CA GLN A 36 19.95 -6.73 -9.75
C GLN A 36 18.66 -7.54 -9.58
N LEU A 37 17.47 -6.91 -9.69
CA LEU A 37 16.16 -7.52 -9.44
C LEU A 37 16.10 -8.24 -8.09
N LYS A 38 16.60 -7.58 -7.04
CA LYS A 38 16.63 -8.10 -5.67
C LYS A 38 15.51 -7.51 -4.83
N PRO A 39 14.89 -8.31 -3.94
CA PRO A 39 13.89 -7.80 -3.01
C PRO A 39 14.52 -6.89 -1.95
N ALA A 40 13.81 -5.80 -1.60
CA ALA A 40 14.08 -5.01 -0.42
C ALA A 40 12.91 -5.08 0.58
N GLN A 41 11.72 -5.40 0.07
CA GLN A 41 10.48 -5.45 0.84
C GLN A 41 9.60 -6.61 0.41
N MET A 42 8.84 -7.14 1.36
CA MET A 42 7.83 -8.16 1.13
C MET A 42 6.50 -7.75 1.73
N GLU A 43 5.40 -8.00 1.02
CA GLU A 43 4.04 -7.90 1.54
C GLU A 43 3.48 -9.30 1.78
N LEU A 44 2.90 -9.55 2.98
CA LEU A 44 2.32 -10.86 3.35
C LEU A 44 0.83 -10.73 3.63
N GLU A 45 0.00 -11.40 2.84
CA GLU A 45 -1.44 -11.48 3.08
C GLU A 45 -1.75 -12.56 4.11
N LEU A 46 -1.69 -12.21 5.40
CA LEU A 46 -1.80 -13.15 6.53
C LEU A 46 -3.18 -13.81 6.65
N THR A 47 -4.24 -13.07 6.32
CA THR A 47 -5.63 -13.51 6.48
C THR A 47 -6.55 -12.83 5.47
N THR A 48 -7.62 -13.48 5.10
CA THR A 48 -8.70 -12.88 4.29
C THR A 48 -9.83 -12.30 5.14
N LYS A 49 -9.76 -12.43 6.47
CA LYS A 49 -10.76 -11.94 7.41
C LYS A 49 -10.67 -10.43 7.60
N CYS A 50 -11.80 -9.72 7.51
CA CYS A 50 -11.86 -8.27 7.71
C CYS A 50 -13.24 -7.84 8.24
N ALA A 51 -13.27 -6.97 9.23
CA ALA A 51 -14.52 -6.42 9.78
C ALA A 51 -15.05 -5.20 9.01
N ALA A 52 -14.22 -4.60 8.13
CA ALA A 52 -14.46 -3.30 7.50
C ALA A 52 -15.58 -3.28 6.45
N SER A 53 -15.76 -4.35 5.69
CA SER A 53 -16.85 -4.53 4.70
C SER A 53 -16.89 -3.45 3.60
N CYS A 54 -15.75 -3.04 3.05
CA CYS A 54 -15.65 -2.10 1.94
C CYS A 54 -16.28 -2.69 0.67
N ARG A 55 -17.08 -1.90 -0.06
CA ARG A 55 -17.74 -2.33 -1.31
C ARG A 55 -16.76 -2.48 -2.48
N PHE A 56 -15.63 -1.81 -2.42
CA PHE A 56 -14.58 -1.77 -3.44
C PHE A 56 -13.35 -2.63 -3.10
N CYS A 57 -13.41 -3.47 -2.07
CA CYS A 57 -12.26 -4.24 -1.62
C CYS A 57 -11.71 -5.15 -2.73
N CYS A 58 -10.49 -4.88 -3.19
CA CYS A 58 -9.83 -5.66 -4.24
C CYS A 58 -9.49 -7.10 -3.80
N ALA A 59 -9.34 -7.36 -2.49
CA ALA A 59 -9.12 -8.68 -1.92
C ALA A 59 -10.43 -9.43 -1.60
N SER A 60 -11.61 -8.82 -1.81
CA SER A 60 -12.93 -9.38 -1.44
C SER A 60 -13.01 -9.88 0.00
N SER A 61 -12.31 -9.20 0.91
CA SER A 61 -12.24 -9.60 2.31
C SER A 61 -13.54 -9.29 3.06
N THR A 62 -13.93 -10.21 3.93
CA THR A 62 -15.14 -10.08 4.76
C THR A 62 -14.93 -10.69 6.15
N SER A 63 -15.87 -10.44 7.06
CA SER A 63 -15.85 -11.08 8.38
C SER A 63 -16.19 -12.57 8.37
N ALA A 64 -16.72 -13.08 7.25
CA ALA A 64 -17.08 -14.48 7.09
C ALA A 64 -15.95 -15.32 6.47
N ARG A 65 -14.94 -14.69 5.89
CA ARG A 65 -13.76 -15.40 5.37
C ARG A 65 -12.85 -15.82 6.51
N THR A 66 -12.21 -16.99 6.34
CA THR A 66 -11.43 -17.62 7.40
C THR A 66 -10.07 -18.15 6.93
N GLU A 67 -9.70 -17.91 5.68
CA GLU A 67 -8.41 -18.35 5.17
C GLU A 67 -7.30 -17.56 5.87
N GLU A 68 -6.33 -18.27 6.40
CA GLU A 68 -5.19 -17.75 7.13
C GLU A 68 -3.92 -18.51 6.74
N MET A 69 -2.79 -17.81 6.69
CA MET A 69 -1.50 -18.47 6.49
C MET A 69 -1.15 -19.34 7.70
N PRO A 70 -0.62 -20.56 7.50
CA PRO A 70 -0.11 -21.37 8.61
C PRO A 70 1.10 -20.70 9.28
N LEU A 71 1.09 -20.58 10.60
CA LEU A 71 2.12 -19.87 11.37
C LEU A 71 3.55 -20.29 11.02
N GLU A 72 3.83 -21.59 11.03
CA GLU A 72 5.20 -22.08 10.77
C GLU A 72 5.64 -21.84 9.31
N SER A 73 4.70 -21.81 8.36
CA SER A 73 4.99 -21.43 6.99
C SER A 73 5.34 -19.94 6.88
N VAL A 74 4.61 -19.07 7.59
CA VAL A 74 4.90 -17.63 7.62
C VAL A 74 6.26 -17.36 8.24
N LYS A 75 6.58 -17.99 9.37
CA LYS A 75 7.89 -17.82 10.03
C LYS A 75 9.02 -18.17 9.08
N ARG A 76 8.96 -19.35 8.45
CA ARG A 76 9.97 -19.75 7.46
C ARG A 76 10.08 -18.77 6.29
N VAL A 77 8.96 -18.28 5.76
CA VAL A 77 8.96 -17.28 4.67
C VAL A 77 9.62 -15.98 5.11
N ILE A 78 9.43 -15.53 6.34
CA ILE A 78 10.07 -14.32 6.89
C ILE A 78 11.58 -14.52 7.02
N GLU A 79 12.03 -15.67 7.52
CA GLU A 79 13.43 -16.02 7.67
C GLU A 79 14.13 -16.10 6.29
N GLU A 80 13.52 -16.81 5.32
CA GLU A 80 14.03 -16.88 3.95
C GLU A 80 14.05 -15.50 3.26
N ALA A 81 13.05 -14.63 3.53
CA ALA A 81 13.02 -13.27 3.02
C ALA A 81 14.15 -12.41 3.59
N HIS A 82 14.42 -12.54 4.89
CA HIS A 82 15.56 -11.88 5.55
C HIS A 82 16.88 -12.31 4.90
N ASP A 83 17.08 -13.61 4.63
CA ASP A 83 18.26 -14.15 3.95
C ASP A 83 18.40 -13.64 2.50
N LEU A 84 17.27 -13.35 1.83
CA LEU A 84 17.26 -12.71 0.50
C LEU A 84 17.54 -11.21 0.54
N GLY A 85 17.69 -10.61 1.73
CA GLY A 85 17.99 -9.19 1.93
C GLY A 85 16.79 -8.29 2.15
N VAL A 86 15.59 -8.85 2.36
CA VAL A 86 14.38 -8.07 2.74
C VAL A 86 14.61 -7.39 4.09
N LYS A 87 14.38 -6.07 4.13
CA LYS A 87 14.55 -5.23 5.33
C LYS A 87 13.23 -4.70 5.88
N ALA A 88 12.14 -4.80 5.10
CA ALA A 88 10.82 -4.37 5.52
C ALA A 88 9.76 -5.39 5.14
N VAL A 89 8.80 -5.64 6.04
CA VAL A 89 7.63 -6.48 5.81
C VAL A 89 6.37 -5.66 6.02
N THR A 90 5.46 -5.72 5.05
CA THR A 90 4.11 -5.17 5.21
C THR A 90 3.13 -6.31 5.48
N TRP A 91 2.52 -6.26 6.65
CA TRP A 91 1.46 -7.19 7.03
C TRP A 91 0.17 -6.80 6.32
N MET A 92 -0.25 -7.60 5.38
CA MET A 92 -1.43 -7.35 4.54
C MET A 92 -2.52 -8.38 4.82
N GLY A 93 -3.61 -8.27 4.11
CA GLY A 93 -4.69 -9.24 4.14
C GLY A 93 -6.06 -8.59 4.07
N GLY A 94 -7.01 -9.17 4.77
CA GLY A 94 -8.27 -8.54 5.08
C GLY A 94 -8.02 -7.40 6.08
N ASP A 95 -7.77 -7.77 7.32
CA ASP A 95 -7.26 -6.85 8.34
C ASP A 95 -6.22 -7.62 9.16
N PRO A 96 -4.92 -7.36 8.97
CA PRO A 96 -3.84 -8.18 9.52
C PRO A 96 -3.83 -8.25 11.05
N GLN A 97 -4.36 -7.24 11.75
CA GLN A 97 -4.51 -7.27 13.21
C GLN A 97 -5.41 -8.42 13.71
N LEU A 98 -6.22 -9.03 12.82
CA LEU A 98 -7.10 -10.15 13.14
C LEU A 98 -6.41 -11.51 12.98
N TYR A 99 -5.16 -11.54 12.52
CA TYR A 99 -4.40 -12.78 12.44
C TYR A 99 -4.07 -13.30 13.85
N PRO A 100 -4.43 -14.54 14.21
CA PRO A 100 -4.33 -15.00 15.60
C PRO A 100 -2.92 -14.97 16.19
N HIS A 101 -1.91 -15.15 15.35
CA HIS A 101 -0.49 -15.23 15.73
C HIS A 101 0.30 -13.98 15.40
N ILE A 102 -0.35 -12.80 15.30
CA ILE A 102 0.33 -11.56 14.90
C ILE A 102 1.45 -11.17 15.86
N ARG A 103 1.33 -11.48 17.17
CA ARG A 103 2.37 -11.23 18.17
C ARG A 103 3.64 -12.02 17.87
N ASP A 104 3.49 -13.32 17.55
CA ASP A 104 4.63 -14.20 17.24
C ASP A 104 5.42 -13.68 16.04
N LEU A 105 4.70 -13.10 15.04
CA LEU A 105 5.31 -12.52 13.87
C LEU A 105 6.01 -11.18 14.16
N PHE A 106 5.44 -10.36 15.05
CA PHE A 106 6.09 -9.11 15.48
C PHE A 106 7.38 -9.40 16.24
N GLU A 107 7.38 -10.38 17.12
CA GLU A 107 8.56 -10.84 17.84
C GLU A 107 9.66 -11.32 16.86
N LEU A 108 9.30 -12.21 15.92
CA LEU A 108 10.25 -12.72 14.92
C LEU A 108 10.83 -11.59 14.08
N ALA A 109 10.00 -10.71 13.52
CA ALA A 109 10.46 -9.61 12.68
C ALA A 109 11.37 -8.64 13.45
N THR A 110 11.05 -8.35 14.73
CA THR A 110 11.87 -7.52 15.61
C THR A 110 13.24 -8.16 15.86
N ASN A 111 13.27 -9.46 16.16
CA ASN A 111 14.51 -10.22 16.40
C ASN A 111 15.41 -10.26 15.16
N LEU A 112 14.83 -10.25 13.97
CA LEU A 112 15.56 -10.19 12.69
C LEU A 112 15.93 -8.76 12.25
N GLY A 113 15.52 -7.72 13.02
CA GLY A 113 15.75 -6.33 12.64
C GLY A 113 14.97 -5.87 11.40
N ILE A 114 13.85 -6.54 11.09
CA ILE A 114 12.97 -6.21 9.96
C ILE A 114 11.99 -5.14 10.38
N VAL A 115 11.91 -4.04 9.63
CA VAL A 115 10.90 -2.98 9.84
C VAL A 115 9.52 -3.50 9.48
N MET A 116 8.55 -3.28 10.34
CA MET A 116 7.18 -3.71 10.15
C MET A 116 6.27 -2.56 9.75
N GLN A 117 5.43 -2.81 8.77
CA GLN A 117 4.38 -1.91 8.32
C GLN A 117 3.04 -2.66 8.34
N MET A 118 1.99 -2.02 8.82
CA MET A 118 0.69 -2.69 8.93
C MET A 118 -0.46 -1.73 8.59
N PRO A 119 -0.97 -1.75 7.36
CA PRO A 119 -2.25 -1.12 7.05
C PRO A 119 -3.40 -1.88 7.71
N THR A 120 -4.26 -1.15 8.40
CA THR A 120 -5.38 -1.71 9.18
C THR A 120 -6.68 -0.98 8.90
N SER A 121 -7.78 -1.59 9.31
CA SER A 121 -9.08 -0.93 9.26
C SER A 121 -9.25 0.23 10.26
N GLY A 122 -8.36 0.38 11.25
CA GLY A 122 -8.51 1.33 12.35
C GLY A 122 -9.51 0.92 13.44
N LEU A 123 -10.12 -0.25 13.32
CA LEU A 123 -11.05 -0.79 14.32
C LEU A 123 -10.29 -1.47 15.47
N PHE A 124 -9.56 -0.68 16.24
CA PHE A 124 -8.67 -1.17 17.30
C PHE A 124 -9.42 -1.53 18.58
N SER A 125 -9.16 -2.73 19.11
CA SER A 125 -9.47 -3.08 20.49
C SER A 125 -8.37 -2.57 21.44
N LYS A 126 -8.65 -2.56 22.74
CA LYS A 126 -7.64 -2.22 23.75
C LYS A 126 -6.41 -3.13 23.65
N LYS A 127 -6.59 -4.42 23.44
CA LYS A 127 -5.49 -5.40 23.26
C LYS A 127 -4.63 -5.10 22.02
N HIS A 128 -5.25 -4.64 20.92
CA HIS A 128 -4.50 -4.23 19.74
C HIS A 128 -3.63 -3.01 20.04
N ILE A 129 -4.16 -2.00 20.72
CA ILE A 129 -3.41 -0.78 21.07
C ILE A 129 -2.24 -1.13 22.02
N GLU A 130 -2.46 -1.98 23.02
CA GLU A 130 -1.41 -2.47 23.91
C GLU A 130 -0.29 -3.18 23.13
N LEU A 131 -0.65 -4.08 22.22
CA LEU A 131 0.31 -4.78 21.36
C LEU A 131 1.09 -3.81 20.48
N PHE A 132 0.42 -2.83 19.86
CA PHE A 132 1.10 -1.88 18.97
C PHE A 132 2.08 -0.99 19.73
N ASN A 133 1.74 -0.56 20.95
CA ASN A 133 2.65 0.20 21.80
C ASN A 133 3.87 -0.63 22.23
N GLU A 134 3.71 -1.92 22.46
CA GLU A 134 4.83 -2.81 22.80
C GLU A 134 5.89 -2.89 21.68
N TYR A 135 5.44 -2.83 20.42
CA TYR A 135 6.32 -2.93 19.24
C TYR A 135 6.51 -1.59 18.50
N GLN A 136 6.16 -0.45 19.13
CA GLN A 136 6.17 0.85 18.47
C GLN A 136 7.52 1.26 17.88
N ASP A 137 8.63 0.75 18.41
CA ASP A 137 9.97 1.09 17.92
C ASP A 137 10.25 0.56 16.52
N ASN A 138 9.59 -0.53 16.13
CA ASN A 138 9.80 -1.21 14.85
C ASN A 138 8.53 -1.36 14.00
N LEU A 139 7.39 -0.86 14.48
CA LEU A 139 6.09 -0.97 13.81
C LEU A 139 5.60 0.39 13.33
N PHE A 140 5.17 0.46 12.09
CA PHE A 140 4.48 1.58 11.47
C PHE A 140 3.04 1.17 11.15
N LEU A 141 2.07 2.00 11.52
CA LEU A 141 0.65 1.69 11.38
C LEU A 141 -0.04 2.58 10.34
N GLY A 142 -0.68 1.96 9.37
CA GLY A 142 -1.56 2.61 8.42
C GLY A 142 -3.03 2.50 8.84
N VAL A 143 -3.75 3.59 8.85
CA VAL A 143 -5.19 3.60 9.12
C VAL A 143 -5.97 3.87 7.85
N HIS A 144 -6.75 2.88 7.43
CA HIS A 144 -7.57 2.99 6.23
C HIS A 144 -8.92 3.66 6.57
N LEU A 145 -9.06 4.90 6.13
CA LEU A 145 -10.31 5.66 6.26
C LEU A 145 -10.49 6.52 5.00
N ASP A 146 -11.37 6.10 4.11
CA ASP A 146 -11.54 6.70 2.78
C ASP A 146 -12.16 8.11 2.83
N THR A 147 -12.93 8.41 3.87
CA THR A 147 -13.52 9.72 4.09
C THR A 147 -14.04 9.85 5.53
N ILE A 148 -13.96 11.07 6.06
CA ILE A 148 -14.60 11.44 7.33
C ILE A 148 -16.06 11.87 7.15
N ASP A 149 -16.53 12.11 5.92
CA ASP A 149 -17.92 12.44 5.65
C ASP A 149 -18.85 11.23 5.80
N PRO A 150 -19.93 11.31 6.58
CA PRO A 150 -20.81 10.18 6.84
C PRO A 150 -21.60 9.74 5.60
N GLY A 151 -21.94 10.65 4.70
CA GLY A 151 -22.70 10.35 3.48
C GLY A 151 -21.84 9.58 2.48
N ALA A 152 -20.68 10.12 2.13
CA ALA A 152 -19.71 9.46 1.25
C ALA A 152 -19.26 8.10 1.83
N TYR A 153 -19.05 8.02 3.14
CA TYR A 153 -18.70 6.76 3.79
C TYR A 153 -19.78 5.68 3.64
N ALA A 154 -21.05 6.07 3.76
CA ALA A 154 -22.19 5.13 3.61
C ALA A 154 -22.32 4.57 2.18
N GLU A 155 -21.89 5.34 1.16
CA GLU A 155 -21.82 4.85 -0.21
C GLU A 155 -20.73 3.78 -0.40
N LEU A 156 -19.62 3.89 0.35
CA LEU A 156 -18.43 3.06 0.20
C LEU A 156 -18.45 1.79 1.06
N HIS A 157 -19.16 1.78 2.17
CA HIS A 157 -19.10 0.70 3.15
C HIS A 157 -20.46 0.07 3.43
N ARG A 158 -20.48 -1.29 3.48
CA ARG A 158 -21.71 -2.04 3.86
C ARG A 158 -22.09 -1.86 5.33
N LYS A 159 -21.16 -1.36 6.16
CA LYS A 159 -21.34 -1.08 7.61
C LYS A 159 -21.02 0.38 7.92
N PRO A 160 -21.90 1.35 7.59
CA PRO A 160 -21.62 2.77 7.75
C PRO A 160 -21.28 3.21 9.19
N HIS A 161 -21.82 2.51 10.20
CA HIS A 161 -21.57 2.78 11.60
C HIS A 161 -20.10 2.59 12.00
N THR A 162 -19.30 1.86 11.21
CA THR A 162 -17.87 1.63 11.51
C THR A 162 -17.00 2.86 11.28
N ARG A 163 -17.46 3.89 10.56
CA ARG A 163 -16.73 5.15 10.35
C ARG A 163 -16.22 5.75 11.66
N ARG A 164 -17.16 5.99 12.59
CA ARG A 164 -16.82 6.57 13.89
C ARG A 164 -15.83 5.67 14.65
N GLY A 165 -16.06 4.35 14.63
CA GLY A 165 -15.17 3.40 15.29
C GLY A 165 -13.72 3.42 14.77
N ARG A 166 -13.53 3.67 13.45
CA ARG A 166 -12.19 3.84 12.86
C ARG A 166 -11.53 5.15 13.31
N MET A 167 -12.27 6.27 13.26
CA MET A 167 -11.78 7.57 13.72
C MET A 167 -11.41 7.53 15.21
N ASP A 168 -12.31 7.02 16.04
CA ASP A 168 -12.10 6.87 17.49
C ASP A 168 -10.95 5.88 17.79
N GLY A 169 -10.80 4.83 16.96
CA GLY A 169 -9.71 3.87 17.09
C GLY A 169 -8.35 4.52 16.86
N PHE A 170 -8.22 5.31 15.80
CA PHE A 170 -6.98 6.02 15.52
C PHE A 170 -6.67 7.04 16.62
N LYS A 171 -7.68 7.81 17.07
CA LYS A 171 -7.50 8.76 18.17
C LYS A 171 -7.02 8.05 19.45
N ARG A 172 -7.69 6.96 19.86
CA ARG A 172 -7.27 6.19 21.04
C ARG A 172 -5.85 5.63 20.93
N LEU A 173 -5.41 5.25 19.72
CA LEU A 173 -4.03 4.82 19.50
C LEU A 173 -3.06 5.96 19.82
N LEU A 174 -3.30 7.16 19.31
CA LEU A 174 -2.45 8.32 19.58
C LEU A 174 -2.52 8.77 21.06
N ASP A 175 -3.71 8.78 21.64
CA ASP A 175 -3.93 9.11 23.05
C ASP A 175 -3.23 8.11 23.99
N SER A 176 -2.93 6.89 23.55
CA SER A 176 -2.17 5.89 24.31
C SER A 176 -0.65 6.11 24.29
N GLY A 177 -0.16 7.11 23.56
CA GLY A 177 1.25 7.45 23.43
C GLY A 177 1.92 6.87 22.18
N TYR A 178 1.20 6.22 21.27
CA TYR A 178 1.77 5.75 20.01
C TYR A 178 2.25 6.96 19.17
N PRO A 179 3.49 6.92 18.63
CA PRO A 179 4.06 8.09 17.96
C PRO A 179 3.30 8.43 16.66
N PRO A 180 2.78 9.65 16.49
CA PRO A 180 2.09 10.06 15.25
C PRO A 180 2.96 9.93 14.01
N TYR A 181 4.27 10.20 14.12
CA TYR A 181 5.23 10.08 13.02
C TYR A 181 5.51 8.62 12.58
N LYS A 182 4.93 7.63 13.25
CA LYS A 182 4.90 6.22 12.84
C LYS A 182 3.52 5.80 12.34
N THR A 183 2.66 6.76 12.04
CA THR A 183 1.33 6.49 11.49
C THR A 183 1.14 7.13 10.13
N TRP A 184 0.38 6.46 9.27
CA TRP A 184 -0.04 7.02 7.99
C TRP A 184 -1.52 6.76 7.72
N GLY A 185 -2.11 7.60 6.86
CA GLY A 185 -3.46 7.39 6.34
C GLY A 185 -3.46 6.59 5.05
N LEU A 186 -4.55 5.86 4.79
CA LEU A 186 -4.82 5.22 3.50
C LEU A 186 -6.21 5.60 3.03
N ILE A 187 -6.30 6.07 1.81
CA ILE A 187 -7.55 6.44 1.14
C ILE A 187 -7.59 5.77 -0.22
N THR A 188 -8.60 4.96 -0.49
CA THR A 188 -8.85 4.52 -1.86
C THR A 188 -9.59 5.64 -2.60
N MET A 189 -8.99 6.12 -3.68
CA MET A 189 -9.58 7.15 -4.52
C MET A 189 -10.78 6.58 -5.26
N THR A 190 -11.97 6.94 -4.80
CA THR A 190 -13.27 6.61 -5.39
C THR A 190 -14.05 7.90 -5.65
N ALA A 191 -15.03 7.90 -6.54
CA ALA A 191 -15.84 9.08 -6.78
C ALA A 191 -16.45 9.65 -5.48
N PRO A 192 -17.02 8.86 -4.53
CA PRO A 192 -17.48 9.37 -3.25
C PRO A 192 -16.38 9.95 -2.35
N SER A 193 -15.23 9.25 -2.20
CA SER A 193 -14.15 9.73 -1.34
C SER A 193 -13.54 11.04 -1.85
N LEU A 194 -13.42 11.18 -3.17
CA LEU A 194 -12.82 12.37 -3.77
C LEU A 194 -13.70 13.63 -3.69
N ARG A 195 -15.01 13.50 -3.45
CA ARG A 195 -15.87 14.68 -3.19
C ARG A 195 -15.49 15.41 -1.89
N THR A 196 -14.92 14.71 -0.93
CA THR A 196 -14.59 15.20 0.42
C THR A 196 -13.12 15.02 0.78
N ILE A 197 -12.26 14.91 -0.25
CA ILE A 197 -10.86 14.50 -0.06
C ILE A 197 -10.06 15.51 0.74
N GLU A 198 -10.28 16.82 0.51
CA GLU A 198 -9.55 17.88 1.20
C GLU A 198 -9.79 17.80 2.72
N GLN A 199 -11.05 17.68 3.14
CA GLN A 199 -11.42 17.56 4.56
C GLN A 199 -10.81 16.31 5.20
N THR A 200 -10.78 15.20 4.47
CA THR A 200 -10.22 13.95 4.97
C THR A 200 -8.71 14.02 5.09
N LEU A 201 -8.03 14.64 4.13
CA LEU A 201 -6.60 14.88 4.18
C LEU A 201 -6.22 15.84 5.33
N ASP A 202 -6.99 16.91 5.51
CA ASP A 202 -6.80 17.85 6.63
C ASP A 202 -6.94 17.12 7.97
N TRP A 203 -7.96 16.26 8.12
CA TRP A 203 -8.12 15.45 9.31
C TRP A 203 -6.90 14.55 9.60
N PHE A 204 -6.37 13.86 8.59
CA PHE A 204 -5.18 13.02 8.77
C PHE A 204 -3.95 13.84 9.13
N TYR A 205 -3.70 14.95 8.44
CA TYR A 205 -2.48 15.74 8.62
C TYR A 205 -2.53 16.67 9.82
N ASP A 206 -3.63 17.38 10.00
CA ASP A 206 -3.70 18.47 10.97
C ASP A 206 -4.21 17.98 12.33
N GLU A 207 -5.20 17.04 12.36
CA GLU A 207 -5.72 16.50 13.61
C GLU A 207 -4.97 15.24 14.07
N MET A 208 -4.78 14.25 13.19
CA MET A 208 -4.11 12.99 13.54
C MET A 208 -2.59 13.06 13.43
N ARG A 209 -2.05 14.10 12.78
CA ARG A 209 -0.61 14.31 12.60
C ARG A 209 0.09 13.13 11.93
N ALA A 210 -0.63 12.43 11.07
CA ALA A 210 -0.09 11.34 10.27
C ALA A 210 1.07 11.83 9.39
N ILE A 211 2.12 11.03 9.30
CA ILE A 211 3.32 11.42 8.55
C ILE A 211 3.08 11.49 7.05
N PHE A 212 2.16 10.65 6.57
CA PHE A 212 1.87 10.48 5.15
C PHE A 212 0.42 10.03 4.97
N VAL A 213 -0.19 10.35 3.82
CA VAL A 213 -1.48 9.76 3.40
C VAL A 213 -1.30 9.19 2.00
N CYS A 214 -1.38 7.86 1.92
CA CYS A 214 -1.34 7.12 0.66
C CYS A 214 -2.69 7.25 -0.07
N LEU A 215 -2.66 7.74 -1.29
CA LEU A 215 -3.82 7.83 -2.17
C LEU A 215 -3.80 6.65 -3.15
N MET A 216 -4.49 5.58 -2.79
CA MET A 216 -4.52 4.35 -3.58
C MET A 216 -5.48 4.49 -4.76
N VAL A 217 -5.03 4.11 -5.95
CA VAL A 217 -5.89 4.06 -7.14
C VAL A 217 -6.99 3.01 -6.95
N PHE A 218 -8.24 3.36 -7.30
CA PHE A 218 -9.33 2.40 -7.38
C PHE A 218 -8.96 1.25 -8.33
N LYS A 219 -9.28 0.03 -7.93
CA LYS A 219 -8.99 -1.18 -8.70
C LYS A 219 -10.26 -1.97 -8.93
N GLY A 220 -10.58 -2.23 -10.20
CA GLY A 220 -11.70 -3.06 -10.58
C GLY A 220 -11.45 -4.55 -10.37
N GLU A 221 -10.87 -4.90 -9.22
CA GLU A 221 -10.59 -6.27 -8.78
C GLU A 221 -11.41 -6.62 -7.53
N GLY A 222 -11.61 -7.90 -7.29
CA GLY A 222 -12.45 -8.36 -6.19
C GLY A 222 -13.85 -7.72 -6.24
N PHE A 223 -14.33 -7.15 -5.14
CA PHE A 223 -15.61 -6.42 -5.11
C PHE A 223 -15.60 -5.16 -5.99
N GLY A 224 -14.43 -4.63 -6.34
CA GLY A 224 -14.32 -3.52 -7.28
C GLY A 224 -14.87 -3.83 -8.66
N LYS A 225 -14.89 -5.12 -9.10
CA LYS A 225 -15.50 -5.55 -10.37
C LYS A 225 -17.00 -5.23 -10.41
N GLU A 226 -17.68 -5.39 -9.29
CA GLU A 226 -19.12 -5.17 -9.16
C GLU A 226 -19.49 -3.71 -8.89
N THR A 227 -18.51 -2.89 -8.52
CA THR A 227 -18.68 -1.51 -8.10
C THR A 227 -17.94 -0.50 -8.97
N ALA A 228 -17.83 -0.78 -10.27
CA ALA A 228 -17.14 0.07 -11.24
C ALA A 228 -17.65 1.53 -11.27
N HIS A 229 -18.92 1.75 -10.91
CA HIS A 229 -19.51 3.09 -10.78
C HIS A 229 -18.87 3.95 -9.68
N LEU A 230 -18.07 3.35 -8.79
CA LEU A 230 -17.27 4.06 -7.78
C LEU A 230 -15.94 4.58 -8.34
N GLU A 231 -15.58 4.24 -9.55
CA GLU A 231 -14.34 4.70 -10.18
C GLU A 231 -14.34 6.23 -10.33
N PRO A 232 -13.26 6.91 -9.88
CA PRO A 232 -13.17 8.36 -9.97
C PRO A 232 -12.73 8.79 -11.38
N SER A 233 -13.07 10.02 -11.76
CA SER A 233 -12.51 10.65 -12.94
C SER A 233 -11.01 10.90 -12.80
N THR A 234 -10.29 10.95 -13.91
CA THR A 234 -8.86 11.32 -13.94
C THR A 234 -8.65 12.75 -13.43
N THR A 235 -9.60 13.65 -13.72
CA THR A 235 -9.60 15.02 -13.21
C THR A 235 -9.70 15.09 -11.69
N ASP A 236 -10.58 14.31 -11.07
CA ASP A 236 -10.71 14.25 -9.61
C ASP A 236 -9.46 13.63 -8.95
N VAL A 237 -8.90 12.59 -9.56
CA VAL A 237 -7.63 12.01 -9.12
C VAL A 237 -6.52 13.05 -9.12
N ALA A 238 -6.37 13.81 -10.23
CA ALA A 238 -5.37 14.87 -10.34
C ALA A 238 -5.56 15.97 -9.27
N ARG A 239 -6.82 16.37 -8.99
CA ARG A 239 -7.16 17.34 -7.95
C ARG A 239 -6.74 16.82 -6.57
N ALA A 240 -7.06 15.59 -6.22
CA ALA A 240 -6.72 14.99 -4.94
C ALA A 240 -5.20 14.90 -4.72
N ILE A 241 -4.46 14.44 -5.71
CA ILE A 241 -2.99 14.33 -5.64
C ILE A 241 -2.35 15.73 -5.52
N LYS A 242 -2.83 16.73 -6.28
CA LYS A 242 -2.34 18.11 -6.17
C LYS A 242 -2.63 18.71 -4.78
N TYR A 243 -3.81 18.48 -4.24
CA TYR A 243 -4.14 18.95 -2.88
C TYR A 243 -3.21 18.31 -1.84
N ARG A 244 -3.00 17.01 -1.90
CA ARG A 244 -2.06 16.35 -1.02
C ARG A 244 -0.63 16.90 -1.19
N ALA A 245 -0.17 17.11 -2.42
CA ALA A 245 1.15 17.69 -2.69
C ALA A 245 1.30 19.11 -2.11
N SER A 246 0.23 19.89 -2.04
CA SER A 246 0.26 21.21 -1.37
C SER A 246 0.52 21.10 0.15
N LYS A 247 0.19 19.96 0.77
CA LYS A 247 0.47 19.69 2.20
C LYS A 247 1.87 19.11 2.43
N MET A 248 2.39 18.32 1.47
CA MET A 248 3.63 17.55 1.62
C MET A 248 4.82 18.14 0.85
N GLY A 249 4.56 18.86 -0.22
CA GLY A 249 5.55 19.40 -1.14
C GLY A 249 5.31 18.95 -2.60
N GLU A 250 5.58 19.85 -3.54
CA GLU A 250 5.28 19.63 -4.97
C GLU A 250 6.09 18.47 -5.59
N HIS A 251 7.21 18.08 -4.98
CA HIS A 251 8.02 16.97 -5.47
C HIS A 251 7.24 15.63 -5.49
N TRP A 252 6.20 15.49 -4.68
CA TRP A 252 5.31 14.33 -4.71
C TRP A 252 4.54 14.16 -6.03
N LEU A 253 4.35 15.26 -6.79
CA LEU A 253 3.71 15.20 -8.12
C LEU A 253 4.53 14.38 -9.12
N ARG A 254 5.82 14.16 -8.87
CA ARG A 254 6.69 13.34 -9.70
C ARG A 254 6.28 11.86 -9.70
N LEU A 255 5.58 11.38 -8.67
CA LEU A 255 5.09 10.00 -8.59
C LEU A 255 3.78 9.77 -9.37
N GLY A 256 3.27 10.78 -10.07
CA GLY A 256 2.07 10.67 -10.89
C GLY A 256 0.81 10.35 -10.08
N ALA A 257 -0.10 9.60 -10.68
CA ALA A 257 -1.44 9.35 -10.14
C ALA A 257 -1.50 8.25 -9.06
N SER A 258 -0.44 7.48 -8.86
CA SER A 258 -0.52 6.21 -8.12
C SER A 258 0.62 5.97 -7.13
N GLU A 259 1.51 6.96 -6.97
CA GLU A 259 2.70 6.83 -6.09
C GLU A 259 3.55 5.58 -6.35
N ALA A 260 3.49 5.07 -7.57
CA ALA A 260 4.22 3.89 -7.99
C ALA A 260 5.68 4.25 -8.30
N SER A 261 6.52 4.31 -7.26
CA SER A 261 7.95 4.50 -7.41
C SER A 261 8.63 3.27 -8.03
N ILE A 262 9.65 3.49 -8.87
CA ILE A 262 10.51 2.42 -9.36
C ILE A 262 11.13 1.65 -8.20
N TYR A 263 11.63 2.37 -7.20
CA TYR A 263 12.35 1.79 -6.05
C TYR A 263 11.45 0.95 -5.14
N TYR A 264 10.15 1.25 -5.11
CA TYR A 264 9.18 0.42 -4.44
C TYR A 264 8.72 -0.75 -5.32
N CYS A 265 8.18 -0.46 -6.50
CA CYS A 265 7.54 -1.48 -7.35
C CYS A 265 8.50 -2.54 -7.88
N ARG A 266 9.78 -2.20 -8.10
CA ARG A 266 10.79 -3.13 -8.62
C ARG A 266 11.66 -3.78 -7.55
N THR A 267 11.36 -3.55 -6.27
CA THR A 267 12.06 -4.20 -5.14
C THR A 267 11.09 -4.81 -4.13
N THR A 268 9.78 -4.71 -4.38
CA THR A 268 8.73 -5.29 -3.54
C THR A 268 8.06 -6.45 -4.27
N PHE A 269 7.75 -7.50 -3.55
CA PHE A 269 6.89 -8.59 -3.99
C PHE A 269 5.91 -8.96 -2.89
N CYS A 270 4.86 -9.70 -3.24
CA CYS A 270 3.80 -10.06 -2.33
C CYS A 270 3.65 -11.57 -2.27
N VAL A 271 3.27 -12.10 -1.11
CA VAL A 271 2.85 -13.50 -0.95
C VAL A 271 1.41 -13.52 -0.45
N ASP A 272 0.52 -14.17 -1.18
CA ASP A 272 -0.89 -14.29 -0.80
C ASP A 272 -1.11 -15.38 0.27
N VAL A 273 -2.33 -15.44 0.79
CA VAL A 273 -2.73 -16.38 1.84
C VAL A 273 -2.51 -17.87 1.49
N ASN A 274 -2.41 -18.19 0.19
CA ASN A 274 -2.14 -19.54 -0.31
C ASN A 274 -0.64 -19.80 -0.57
N GLY A 275 0.23 -18.85 -0.24
CA GLY A 275 1.66 -18.94 -0.46
C GLY A 275 2.10 -18.67 -1.90
N ARG A 276 1.29 -18.02 -2.74
CA ARG A 276 1.67 -17.67 -4.11
C ARG A 276 2.33 -16.32 -4.14
N ALA A 277 3.45 -16.20 -4.84
CA ALA A 277 4.16 -14.93 -4.99
C ALA A 277 3.61 -14.13 -6.18
N HIS A 278 3.47 -12.82 -5.99
CA HIS A 278 2.96 -11.87 -6.97
C HIS A 278 3.81 -10.60 -6.97
N PRO A 279 3.94 -9.89 -8.09
CA PRO A 279 4.61 -8.59 -8.11
C PRO A 279 3.83 -7.49 -7.37
N CYS A 280 2.51 -7.66 -7.23
CA CYS A 280 1.61 -6.77 -6.51
C CYS A 280 0.31 -7.52 -6.21
N LEU A 281 -0.26 -7.36 -5.01
CA LEU A 281 -1.54 -7.99 -4.63
C LEU A 281 -2.74 -7.52 -5.48
N ALA A 282 -2.59 -6.43 -6.22
CA ALA A 282 -3.61 -5.92 -7.12
C ALA A 282 -3.64 -6.61 -8.50
N ILE A 283 -2.68 -7.49 -8.80
CA ILE A 283 -2.57 -8.19 -10.10
C ILE A 283 -2.26 -9.67 -9.90
N ARG A 284 -3.06 -10.33 -9.07
CA ARG A 284 -2.88 -11.74 -8.68
C ARG A 284 -2.91 -12.71 -9.85
N ASP A 285 -3.65 -12.38 -10.91
CA ASP A 285 -3.79 -13.24 -12.11
C ASP A 285 -2.66 -13.05 -13.14
N TYR A 286 -1.78 -12.07 -12.96
CA TYR A 286 -0.69 -11.79 -13.89
C TYR A 286 0.39 -12.88 -13.89
N LEU A 287 0.73 -13.40 -12.71
CA LEU A 287 1.76 -14.40 -12.53
C LEU A 287 1.24 -15.53 -11.66
N LYS A 288 1.30 -16.74 -12.19
CA LYS A 288 0.98 -17.97 -11.44
C LYS A 288 2.28 -18.62 -11.00
N THR A 289 2.59 -18.54 -9.70
CA THR A 289 3.75 -19.21 -9.12
C THR A 289 3.35 -20.49 -8.41
N GLU A 290 4.32 -21.32 -8.13
CA GLU A 290 4.23 -22.38 -7.14
C GLU A 290 4.05 -21.78 -5.75
N SER A 291 3.58 -22.60 -4.79
CA SER A 291 3.49 -22.19 -3.40
C SER A 291 4.89 -22.09 -2.77
N VAL A 292 5.21 -20.94 -2.17
CA VAL A 292 6.44 -20.76 -1.36
C VAL A 292 6.44 -21.65 -0.12
N PHE A 293 5.27 -22.10 0.33
CA PHE A 293 5.16 -23.03 1.45
C PHE A 293 5.67 -24.43 1.11
N GLU A 294 5.61 -24.82 -0.17
CA GLU A 294 6.02 -26.12 -0.67
C GLU A 294 7.44 -26.10 -1.25
N GLN A 295 7.76 -25.06 -2.04
CA GLN A 295 9.01 -24.99 -2.82
C GLN A 295 10.10 -24.13 -2.16
N GLY A 296 9.76 -23.37 -1.10
CA GLY A 296 10.62 -22.36 -0.50
C GLY A 296 10.57 -21.03 -1.26
N LEU A 297 10.69 -19.94 -0.50
CA LEU A 297 10.62 -18.58 -1.04
C LEU A 297 11.75 -18.30 -2.01
N LYS A 298 12.97 -18.67 -1.64
CA LYS A 298 14.17 -18.44 -2.46
C LYS A 298 14.02 -19.04 -3.85
N HIS A 299 13.58 -20.30 -3.95
CA HIS A 299 13.37 -20.98 -5.24
C HIS A 299 12.36 -20.22 -6.11
N VAL A 300 11.20 -19.85 -5.53
CA VAL A 300 10.14 -19.19 -6.27
C VAL A 300 10.56 -17.80 -6.74
N VAL A 301 11.25 -17.03 -5.88
CA VAL A 301 11.76 -15.68 -6.22
C VAL A 301 12.81 -15.77 -7.34
N GLU A 302 13.75 -16.68 -7.25
CA GLU A 302 14.81 -16.85 -8.28
C GLU A 302 14.21 -17.27 -9.63
N LYS A 303 13.27 -18.20 -9.63
CA LYS A 303 12.61 -18.70 -10.84
C LYS A 303 11.76 -17.66 -11.56
N HIS A 304 11.09 -16.80 -10.82
CA HIS A 304 10.14 -15.82 -11.36
C HIS A 304 10.62 -14.37 -11.28
N ARG A 305 11.90 -14.16 -11.01
CA ARG A 305 12.54 -12.86 -10.73
C ARG A 305 12.15 -11.75 -11.70
N ASP A 306 12.24 -11.99 -13.00
CA ASP A 306 11.94 -11.00 -14.04
C ASP A 306 10.51 -10.47 -13.97
N LYS A 307 9.55 -11.34 -13.68
CA LYS A 307 8.13 -10.96 -13.58
C LYS A 307 7.80 -10.36 -12.21
N LEU A 308 8.39 -10.90 -11.14
CA LEU A 308 8.15 -10.39 -9.78
C LEU A 308 8.68 -8.96 -9.60
N PHE A 309 9.80 -8.63 -10.23
CA PHE A 309 10.42 -7.31 -10.11
C PHE A 309 10.33 -6.47 -11.38
N PHE A 310 9.34 -6.78 -12.25
CA PHE A 310 9.03 -5.99 -13.44
C PHE A 310 10.28 -5.63 -14.27
N ASN A 311 11.00 -6.66 -14.76
CA ASN A 311 12.20 -6.46 -15.58
C ASN A 311 11.86 -5.95 -16.99
N PHE A 312 11.32 -4.73 -17.04
CA PHE A 312 11.02 -4.01 -18.29
C PHE A 312 10.98 -2.50 -18.06
N THR A 313 11.06 -1.74 -19.14
CA THR A 313 10.75 -0.31 -19.16
C THR A 313 9.31 -0.12 -19.63
N PRO A 314 8.49 0.71 -18.97
CA PRO A 314 7.16 1.04 -19.46
C PRO A 314 7.21 1.64 -20.86
N LYS A 315 6.22 1.31 -21.71
CA LYS A 315 6.07 1.85 -23.06
C LYS A 315 5.40 3.23 -23.04
N GLY A 316 5.47 3.92 -24.19
CA GLY A 316 4.79 5.18 -24.43
C GLY A 316 5.16 6.26 -23.42
N MET A 317 4.21 7.11 -23.07
CA MET A 317 4.45 8.30 -22.25
C MET A 317 5.16 8.02 -20.92
N CYS A 318 4.88 6.89 -20.25
CA CYS A 318 5.59 6.54 -19.01
C CYS A 318 7.08 6.27 -19.25
N GLY A 319 7.45 5.67 -20.38
CA GLY A 319 8.85 5.42 -20.73
C GLY A 319 9.60 6.72 -21.08
N ASP A 320 8.92 7.67 -21.71
CA ASP A 320 9.51 8.92 -22.19
C ASP A 320 9.31 10.10 -21.21
N CYS A 321 8.65 9.84 -20.06
CA CYS A 321 8.30 10.88 -19.09
C CYS A 321 9.53 11.46 -18.40
N ALA A 322 9.54 12.77 -18.18
CA ALA A 322 10.58 13.46 -17.41
C ALA A 322 10.72 12.97 -15.95
N ASN A 323 9.75 12.22 -15.44
CA ASN A 323 9.74 11.63 -14.11
C ASN A 323 10.03 10.13 -14.10
N ASN A 324 10.44 9.53 -15.21
CA ASN A 324 10.69 8.08 -15.33
C ASN A 324 11.93 7.59 -14.57
N ASP A 325 12.70 8.49 -14.00
CA ASP A 325 13.79 8.19 -13.07
C ASP A 325 13.28 7.82 -11.67
N LEU A 326 12.05 8.15 -11.35
CA LEU A 326 11.42 7.92 -10.05
C LEU A 326 10.07 7.20 -10.18
N CYS A 327 9.21 7.68 -11.06
CA CYS A 327 7.86 7.14 -11.28
C CYS A 327 7.87 5.96 -12.25
N PHE A 328 7.20 4.89 -11.85
CA PHE A 328 7.03 3.68 -12.69
C PHE A 328 5.65 3.62 -13.37
N GLY A 329 4.70 4.47 -12.94
CA GLY A 329 3.28 4.36 -13.25
C GLY A 329 2.66 3.09 -12.65
N CYS A 330 1.38 3.07 -12.37
CA CYS A 330 0.75 1.89 -11.77
C CYS A 330 0.63 0.74 -12.77
N ARG A 331 1.39 -0.32 -12.56
CA ARG A 331 1.35 -1.51 -13.43
C ARG A 331 0.03 -2.27 -13.32
N ALA A 332 -0.64 -2.19 -12.16
CA ALA A 332 -1.98 -2.76 -12.00
C ALA A 332 -3.00 -1.99 -12.83
N SER A 333 -2.96 -0.66 -12.85
CA SER A 333 -3.81 0.14 -13.73
C SER A 333 -3.50 -0.13 -15.20
N ALA A 334 -2.23 -0.17 -15.60
CA ALA A 334 -1.85 -0.49 -16.96
C ALA A 334 -2.43 -1.84 -17.40
N LEU A 335 -2.17 -2.91 -16.65
CA LEU A 335 -2.68 -4.25 -16.97
C LEU A 335 -4.20 -4.30 -17.01
N TYR A 336 -4.86 -3.76 -15.98
CA TYR A 336 -6.30 -3.85 -15.81
C TYR A 336 -7.08 -3.16 -16.95
N TYR A 337 -6.63 -1.97 -17.36
CA TYR A 337 -7.36 -1.16 -18.34
C TYR A 337 -6.92 -1.35 -19.78
N THR A 338 -5.68 -1.75 -20.01
CA THR A 338 -5.13 -1.92 -21.37
C THR A 338 -4.88 -3.38 -21.77
N GLY A 339 -4.83 -4.29 -20.78
CA GLY A 339 -4.41 -5.67 -20.99
C GLY A 339 -2.88 -5.84 -21.12
N ASP A 340 -2.11 -4.73 -21.16
CA ASP A 340 -0.65 -4.75 -21.27
C ASP A 340 0.00 -4.12 -20.02
N ILE A 341 0.69 -4.94 -19.23
CA ILE A 341 1.38 -4.49 -18.02
C ILE A 341 2.50 -3.48 -18.33
N THR A 342 3.00 -3.46 -19.54
CA THR A 342 4.06 -2.55 -19.99
C THR A 342 3.54 -1.22 -20.53
N ALA A 343 2.22 -1.07 -20.72
CA ALA A 343 1.61 0.16 -21.23
C ALA A 343 1.80 1.34 -20.28
N SER A 344 1.62 2.56 -20.77
CA SER A 344 1.55 3.76 -19.93
C SER A 344 0.41 3.68 -18.93
N ASP A 345 0.59 4.29 -17.74
CA ASP A 345 -0.47 4.36 -16.72
C ASP A 345 -1.63 5.21 -17.25
N PRO A 346 -2.79 4.60 -17.49
CA PRO A 346 -3.91 5.29 -18.12
C PRO A 346 -4.65 6.24 -17.15
N LYS A 347 -4.35 6.22 -15.85
CA LYS A 347 -4.91 7.16 -14.85
C LYS A 347 -4.05 8.42 -14.67
N CYS A 348 -2.87 8.46 -15.26
CA CYS A 348 -1.99 9.61 -15.12
C CYS A 348 -2.45 10.77 -16.00
N TRP A 349 -2.66 11.93 -15.40
CA TRP A 349 -3.04 13.16 -16.14
C TRP A 349 -1.94 13.69 -17.08
N LEU A 350 -0.71 13.22 -16.95
CA LEU A 350 0.40 13.53 -17.86
C LEU A 350 0.38 12.63 -19.11
N ASN A 351 -0.38 11.56 -19.10
CA ASN A 351 -0.52 10.66 -20.23
C ASN A 351 -1.58 11.22 -21.20
N PRO A 352 -1.24 11.61 -22.43
CA PRO A 352 -2.21 12.12 -23.40
C PRO A 352 -3.24 11.08 -23.84
N GLU A 353 -2.93 9.79 -23.64
CA GLU A 353 -3.84 8.67 -23.89
C GLU A 353 -4.66 8.27 -22.63
N ALA A 354 -4.53 9.06 -21.55
CA ALA A 354 -5.34 8.84 -20.36
C ALA A 354 -6.82 9.00 -20.67
N VAL A 355 -7.62 8.06 -20.18
CA VAL A 355 -9.08 8.09 -20.33
C VAL A 355 -9.72 8.54 -19.03
N GLU A 356 -10.71 9.41 -19.14
CA GLU A 356 -11.42 9.97 -17.98
C GLU A 356 -12.11 8.86 -17.18
N TYR A 357 -12.76 7.93 -17.89
CA TYR A 357 -13.36 6.73 -17.30
C TYR A 357 -13.00 5.51 -18.15
N TYR A 358 -12.63 4.42 -17.53
CA TYR A 358 -12.22 3.19 -18.21
C TYR A 358 -13.36 2.28 -18.60
N ARG A 359 -14.51 2.48 -17.97
CA ARG A 359 -15.69 1.69 -18.24
C ARG A 359 -16.79 2.58 -18.79
N LYS A 360 -17.26 2.19 -19.95
CA LYS A 360 -18.48 2.75 -20.53
C LYS A 360 -19.69 2.07 -19.92
#